data_b9f82b6e733b543eb821609fc766c6ee
#
_entry.id   b9f82b6e733b543eb821609fc766c6ee
#
_cell.length_a   1.000
_cell.length_b   1.000
_cell.length_c   1.000
_cell.angle_alpha   90.00
_cell.angle_beta   90.00
_cell.angle_gamma   90.00
#
_symmetry.space_group_name_H-M   'P 1'
#
loop_
_entity.id
_entity.type
_entity.pdbx_description
1 polymer ?
#
loop_
_entity_poly.entity_id
_entity_poly.type
_entity_poly.pdbx_seq_one_letter_code
_entity_poly.pdbx_strand_id
1 'polypeptide(L)'
;EMPLDDKLTYFDRITGDRNFYSTFYLQINDLATTLAMKYPHDPRVVKLYGDHLIASGQLDDALTYYKTHLDDLPPRIDYFNMVIDIESYKQRPDSVERYTSRAMKLFPENVDLHLRKGQMLSYAKRYDEALKFYKNSLRLAPGDSLRGAVWGIIGETYHLMGQQALQKQSEDRRPKASLYESRKGPAARCMRKCYDAYDRSLALRYDNAMVLNNYAYFLSLEGRDLERALAMAGRAIVLEENNPTYLDTYAWVLYRLGRYDEAKKTMQQALSLDRSQSPDLQLHYGDILAAQGEKFMAEVYWKKALEGGY
;
A
#
# COMPACT_ATOMS: atom_id res chain seq x y z
N GLU A 1 -7.14 -22.85 41.50
CA GLU A 1 -6.49 -22.73 40.19
C GLU A 1 -6.94 -21.42 39.54
N MET A 2 -6.02 -20.58 39.00
CA MET A 2 -6.34 -19.29 38.38
C MET A 2 -7.24 -19.52 37.15
N PRO A 3 -8.37 -18.76 37.00
CA PRO A 3 -9.22 -18.81 35.82
C PRO A 3 -8.48 -18.49 34.52
N LEU A 4 -9.02 -18.95 33.36
CA LEU A 4 -8.36 -18.72 32.07
C LEU A 4 -8.23 -17.23 31.76
N ASP A 5 -9.29 -16.45 32.02
CA ASP A 5 -9.30 -15.01 31.75
C ASP A 5 -8.19 -14.25 32.48
N ASP A 6 -7.95 -14.62 33.74
CA ASP A 6 -6.86 -14.04 34.54
C ASP A 6 -5.49 -14.45 34.00
N LYS A 7 -5.34 -15.69 33.51
CA LYS A 7 -4.11 -16.17 32.88
C LYS A 7 -3.81 -15.41 31.59
N LEU A 8 -4.82 -15.19 30.75
CA LEU A 8 -4.69 -14.42 29.49
C LEU A 8 -4.29 -12.97 29.78
N THR A 9 -5.00 -12.33 30.71
CA THR A 9 -4.69 -10.95 31.14
C THR A 9 -3.25 -10.84 31.69
N TYR A 10 -2.83 -11.82 32.46
CA TYR A 10 -1.45 -11.86 32.98
C TYR A 10 -0.45 -12.03 31.85
N PHE A 11 -0.72 -12.93 30.90
CA PHE A 11 0.15 -13.17 29.75
C PHE A 11 0.31 -11.91 28.90
N ASP A 12 -0.78 -11.24 28.55
CA ASP A 12 -0.77 -9.99 27.77
C ASP A 12 0.07 -8.90 28.48
N ARG A 13 -0.06 -8.79 29.79
CA ARG A 13 0.72 -7.82 30.57
C ARG A 13 2.23 -8.08 30.52
N ILE A 14 2.66 -9.34 30.67
CA ILE A 14 4.09 -9.69 30.69
C ILE A 14 4.72 -9.68 29.30
N THR A 15 3.93 -9.91 28.25
CA THR A 15 4.41 -9.89 26.85
C THR A 15 4.37 -8.48 26.24
N GLY A 16 3.64 -7.54 26.83
CA GLY A 16 3.59 -6.13 26.41
C GLY A 16 4.90 -5.38 26.63
N ASP A 17 5.75 -5.81 27.57
CA ASP A 17 7.09 -5.27 27.79
C ASP A 17 8.13 -6.09 27.02
N ARG A 18 8.73 -5.48 25.99
CA ARG A 18 9.75 -6.14 25.15
C ARG A 18 10.98 -6.61 25.91
N ASN A 19 11.43 -5.83 26.91
CA ASN A 19 12.60 -6.18 27.71
C ASN A 19 12.29 -7.38 28.60
N PHE A 20 11.11 -7.37 29.22
CA PHE A 20 10.64 -8.50 30.02
C PHE A 20 10.48 -9.76 29.14
N TYR A 21 9.84 -9.63 27.99
CA TYR A 21 9.67 -10.72 27.03
C TYR A 21 11.01 -11.36 26.63
N SER A 22 12.01 -10.54 26.28
CA SER A 22 13.34 -11.02 25.88
C SER A 22 14.08 -11.71 27.04
N THR A 23 13.98 -11.13 28.24
CA THR A 23 14.67 -11.64 29.44
C THR A 23 14.10 -12.98 29.92
N PHE A 24 12.79 -13.13 29.85
CA PHE A 24 12.07 -14.29 30.38
C PHE A 24 11.46 -15.16 29.27
N TYR A 25 12.06 -15.14 28.08
CA TYR A 25 11.53 -15.84 26.91
C TYR A 25 11.20 -17.31 27.16
N LEU A 26 12.11 -18.05 27.82
CA LEU A 26 11.90 -19.50 28.10
C LEU A 26 10.68 -19.75 28.98
N GLN A 27 10.50 -18.96 30.03
CA GLN A 27 9.36 -19.07 30.94
C GLN A 27 8.04 -18.67 30.24
N ILE A 28 8.07 -17.63 29.38
CA ILE A 28 6.93 -17.20 28.61
C ILE A 28 6.56 -18.28 27.58
N ASN A 29 7.55 -18.87 26.91
CA ASN A 29 7.35 -19.97 25.99
C ASN A 29 6.70 -21.19 26.65
N ASP A 30 7.20 -21.59 27.83
CA ASP A 30 6.63 -22.70 28.60
C ASP A 30 5.20 -22.42 29.03
N LEU A 31 4.92 -21.19 29.45
CA LEU A 31 3.56 -20.75 29.80
C LEU A 31 2.63 -20.77 28.58
N ALA A 32 3.06 -20.22 27.44
CA ALA A 32 2.29 -20.19 26.18
C ALA A 32 1.99 -21.62 25.70
N THR A 33 3.00 -22.49 25.70
CA THR A 33 2.86 -23.90 25.30
C THR A 33 1.91 -24.63 26.23
N THR A 34 2.04 -24.44 27.54
CA THR A 34 1.14 -25.05 28.54
C THR A 34 -0.31 -24.61 28.33
N LEU A 35 -0.54 -23.33 28.03
CA LEU A 35 -1.88 -22.82 27.73
C LEU A 35 -2.43 -23.46 26.46
N ALA A 36 -1.64 -23.52 25.38
CA ALA A 36 -2.05 -24.14 24.13
C ALA A 36 -2.38 -25.63 24.30
N MET A 37 -1.60 -26.37 25.09
CA MET A 37 -1.89 -27.78 25.38
C MET A 37 -3.15 -27.97 26.24
N LYS A 38 -3.40 -27.08 27.20
CA LYS A 38 -4.55 -27.19 28.10
C LYS A 38 -5.86 -26.72 27.50
N TYR A 39 -5.82 -25.75 26.58
CA TYR A 39 -6.97 -25.11 25.94
C TYR A 39 -6.81 -25.07 24.43
N PRO A 40 -6.65 -26.22 23.73
CA PRO A 40 -6.22 -26.28 22.35
C PRO A 40 -7.22 -25.65 21.35
N HIS A 41 -8.50 -25.58 21.71
CA HIS A 41 -9.56 -25.03 20.84
C HIS A 41 -10.15 -23.70 21.37
N ASP A 42 -9.60 -23.12 22.48
CA ASP A 42 -10.02 -21.78 22.89
C ASP A 42 -9.43 -20.73 21.93
N PRO A 43 -10.26 -19.96 21.21
CA PRO A 43 -9.76 -19.05 20.17
C PRO A 43 -8.78 -18.00 20.69
N ARG A 44 -8.89 -17.61 21.94
CA ARG A 44 -8.01 -16.62 22.57
C ARG A 44 -6.62 -17.23 22.81
N VAL A 45 -6.60 -18.50 23.21
CA VAL A 45 -5.35 -19.25 23.43
C VAL A 45 -4.69 -19.58 22.09
N VAL A 46 -5.48 -19.97 21.09
CA VAL A 46 -4.96 -20.19 19.73
C VAL A 46 -4.29 -18.93 19.19
N LYS A 47 -4.96 -17.78 19.33
CA LYS A 47 -4.38 -16.49 18.94
C LYS A 47 -3.12 -16.18 19.73
N LEU A 48 -3.16 -16.29 21.06
CA LEU A 48 -2.04 -16.00 21.95
C LEU A 48 -0.80 -16.81 21.58
N TYR A 49 -0.95 -18.12 21.38
CA TYR A 49 0.18 -19.00 21.07
C TYR A 49 0.71 -18.75 19.65
N GLY A 50 -0.18 -18.55 18.69
CA GLY A 50 0.21 -18.19 17.33
C GLY A 50 0.97 -16.85 17.25
N ASP A 51 0.50 -15.83 17.96
CA ASP A 51 1.18 -14.54 18.07
C ASP A 51 2.54 -14.66 18.77
N HIS A 52 2.63 -15.51 19.82
CA HIS A 52 3.89 -15.81 20.49
C HIS A 52 4.90 -16.45 19.52
N LEU A 53 4.50 -17.42 18.72
CA LEU A 53 5.36 -18.04 17.71
C LEU A 53 5.83 -17.02 16.65
N ILE A 54 4.95 -16.09 16.22
CA ILE A 54 5.32 -15.02 15.29
C ILE A 54 6.33 -14.07 15.96
N ALA A 55 6.06 -13.62 17.17
CA ALA A 55 6.91 -12.69 17.91
C ALA A 55 8.32 -13.27 18.19
N SER A 56 8.41 -14.59 18.35
CA SER A 56 9.69 -15.30 18.51
C SER A 56 10.39 -15.66 17.20
N GLY A 57 9.84 -15.24 16.06
CA GLY A 57 10.40 -15.51 14.72
C GLY A 57 10.15 -16.93 14.18
N GLN A 58 9.36 -17.74 14.89
CA GLN A 58 9.03 -19.13 14.50
C GLN A 58 7.87 -19.16 13.51
N LEU A 59 8.06 -18.51 12.33
CA LEU A 59 6.99 -18.33 11.34
C LEU A 59 6.48 -19.62 10.74
N ASP A 60 7.31 -20.65 10.59
CA ASP A 60 6.88 -21.95 10.05
C ASP A 60 6.03 -22.72 11.06
N ASP A 61 6.37 -22.63 12.33
CA ASP A 61 5.60 -23.24 13.41
C ASP A 61 4.25 -22.51 13.57
N ALA A 62 4.25 -21.17 13.54
CA ALA A 62 3.03 -20.36 13.55
C ALA A 62 2.12 -20.73 12.37
N LEU A 63 2.68 -20.85 11.17
CA LEU A 63 1.95 -21.23 9.97
C LEU A 63 1.33 -22.61 10.11
N THR A 64 2.09 -23.58 10.58
CA THR A 64 1.62 -24.95 10.80
C THR A 64 0.52 -24.97 11.85
N TYR A 65 0.72 -24.27 12.95
CA TYR A 65 -0.24 -24.15 14.03
C TYR A 65 -1.57 -23.53 13.58
N TYR A 66 -1.56 -22.37 12.91
CA TYR A 66 -2.78 -21.78 12.40
C TYR A 66 -3.45 -22.65 11.35
N LYS A 67 -2.71 -23.38 10.50
CA LYS A 67 -3.28 -24.31 9.52
C LYS A 67 -4.04 -25.46 10.17
N THR A 68 -3.58 -25.98 11.32
CA THR A 68 -4.30 -27.06 12.04
C THR A 68 -5.63 -26.60 12.60
N HIS A 69 -5.79 -25.28 12.84
CA HIS A 69 -7.01 -24.68 13.38
C HIS A 69 -7.96 -24.08 12.34
N LEU A 70 -7.62 -24.17 11.03
CA LEU A 70 -8.51 -23.63 9.98
C LEU A 70 -9.84 -24.36 9.84
N ASP A 71 -9.92 -25.60 10.34
CA ASP A 71 -11.11 -26.45 10.31
C ASP A 71 -11.88 -26.46 11.64
N ASP A 72 -11.45 -25.68 12.64
CA ASP A 72 -12.16 -25.51 13.91
C ASP A 72 -13.54 -24.87 13.67
N LEU A 73 -14.51 -25.25 14.48
CA LEU A 73 -15.88 -24.74 14.39
C LEU A 73 -16.23 -23.92 15.63
N PRO A 74 -16.81 -22.70 15.44
CA PRO A 74 -17.07 -22.04 14.14
C PRO A 74 -15.78 -21.55 13.46
N PRO A 75 -15.74 -21.50 12.11
CA PRO A 75 -14.56 -21.05 11.38
C PRO A 75 -14.22 -19.59 11.73
N ARG A 76 -12.93 -19.27 11.75
CA ARG A 76 -12.45 -17.96 12.20
C ARG A 76 -11.62 -17.28 11.11
N ILE A 77 -12.04 -16.07 10.76
CA ILE A 77 -11.38 -15.26 9.73
C ILE A 77 -9.96 -14.87 10.13
N ASP A 78 -9.70 -14.62 11.41
CA ASP A 78 -8.39 -14.26 11.95
C ASP A 78 -7.34 -15.34 11.68
N TYR A 79 -7.69 -16.64 11.77
CA TYR A 79 -6.74 -17.72 11.44
C TYR A 79 -6.40 -17.74 9.96
N PHE A 80 -7.39 -17.52 9.08
CA PHE A 80 -7.12 -17.36 7.64
C PHE A 80 -6.23 -16.16 7.34
N ASN A 81 -6.48 -15.03 7.99
CA ASN A 81 -5.66 -13.84 7.82
C ASN A 81 -4.19 -14.12 8.19
N MET A 82 -3.94 -14.76 9.35
CA MET A 82 -2.58 -15.12 9.76
C MET A 82 -1.89 -16.04 8.75
N VAL A 83 -2.58 -17.09 8.27
CA VAL A 83 -2.03 -17.98 7.26
C VAL A 83 -1.72 -17.23 5.97
N ILE A 84 -2.63 -16.37 5.49
CA ILE A 84 -2.45 -15.57 4.28
C ILE A 84 -1.28 -14.60 4.44
N ASP A 85 -1.17 -13.93 5.59
CA ASP A 85 -0.11 -12.95 5.86
C ASP A 85 1.27 -13.62 5.93
N ILE A 86 1.39 -14.75 6.61
CA ILE A 86 2.66 -15.51 6.69
C ILE A 86 3.04 -16.05 5.31
N GLU A 87 2.10 -16.62 4.54
CA GLU A 87 2.37 -17.11 3.18
C GLU A 87 2.75 -15.96 2.22
N SER A 88 2.15 -14.77 2.39
CA SER A 88 2.53 -13.57 1.64
C SER A 88 3.95 -13.11 1.99
N TYR A 89 4.30 -13.06 3.28
CA TYR A 89 5.64 -12.72 3.73
C TYR A 89 6.69 -13.70 3.16
N LYS A 90 6.34 -14.98 3.10
CA LYS A 90 7.19 -16.04 2.49
C LYS A 90 7.16 -16.05 0.96
N GLN A 91 6.51 -15.07 0.32
CA GLN A 91 6.41 -14.93 -1.14
C GLN A 91 5.87 -16.18 -1.85
N ARG A 92 4.81 -16.79 -1.31
CA ARG A 92 4.17 -18.00 -1.85
C ARG A 92 2.79 -17.69 -2.47
N PRO A 93 2.74 -17.09 -3.67
CA PRO A 93 1.50 -16.57 -4.26
C PRO A 93 0.41 -17.65 -4.44
N ASP A 94 0.78 -18.87 -4.80
CA ASP A 94 -0.19 -19.98 -5.00
C ASP A 94 -0.88 -20.36 -3.68
N SER A 95 -0.13 -20.35 -2.58
CA SER A 95 -0.68 -20.59 -1.24
C SER A 95 -1.59 -19.45 -0.80
N VAL A 96 -1.16 -18.20 -1.00
CA VAL A 96 -1.97 -17.00 -0.72
C VAL A 96 -3.31 -17.09 -1.48
N GLU A 97 -3.27 -17.41 -2.77
CA GLU A 97 -4.47 -17.56 -3.61
C GLU A 97 -5.40 -18.65 -3.07
N ARG A 98 -4.86 -19.83 -2.74
CA ARG A 98 -5.61 -20.96 -2.22
C ARG A 98 -6.32 -20.63 -0.90
N TYR A 99 -5.61 -20.04 0.07
CA TYR A 99 -6.19 -19.72 1.36
C TYR A 99 -7.15 -18.52 1.30
N THR A 100 -6.85 -17.51 0.50
CA THR A 100 -7.78 -16.40 0.23
C THR A 100 -9.08 -16.92 -0.39
N SER A 101 -8.99 -17.79 -1.41
CA SER A 101 -10.17 -18.37 -2.07
C SER A 101 -10.98 -19.27 -1.13
N ARG A 102 -10.32 -20.02 -0.22
CA ARG A 102 -10.98 -20.81 0.81
C ARG A 102 -11.70 -19.91 1.83
N ALA A 103 -11.03 -18.88 2.32
CA ALA A 103 -11.61 -17.91 3.25
C ALA A 103 -12.83 -17.21 2.65
N MET A 104 -12.77 -16.79 1.38
CA MET A 104 -13.89 -16.12 0.71
C MET A 104 -15.15 -17.00 0.57
N LYS A 105 -15.01 -18.33 0.52
CA LYS A 105 -16.17 -19.25 0.53
C LYS A 105 -16.88 -19.27 1.89
N LEU A 106 -16.11 -19.14 2.98
CA LEU A 106 -16.62 -19.15 4.34
C LEU A 106 -17.09 -17.76 4.80
N PHE A 107 -16.44 -16.71 4.30
CA PHE A 107 -16.67 -15.31 4.69
C PHE A 107 -16.91 -14.44 3.44
N PRO A 108 -17.98 -14.67 2.66
CA PRO A 108 -18.20 -13.99 1.37
C PRO A 108 -18.42 -12.48 1.50
N GLU A 109 -18.79 -11.99 2.69
CA GLU A 109 -19.02 -10.57 2.94
C GLU A 109 -17.85 -9.87 3.65
N ASN A 110 -16.71 -10.55 3.80
CA ASN A 110 -15.54 -9.94 4.42
C ASN A 110 -14.85 -8.98 3.43
N VAL A 111 -14.84 -7.70 3.79
CA VAL A 111 -14.31 -6.61 2.96
C VAL A 111 -12.83 -6.80 2.66
N ASP A 112 -12.04 -7.19 3.67
CA ASP A 112 -10.58 -7.32 3.55
C ASP A 112 -10.19 -8.43 2.58
N LEU A 113 -10.93 -9.54 2.56
CA LEU A 113 -10.69 -10.62 1.59
C LEU A 113 -10.92 -10.15 0.16
N HIS A 114 -11.96 -9.35 -0.08
CA HIS A 114 -12.20 -8.75 -1.39
C HIS A 114 -11.09 -7.77 -1.78
N LEU A 115 -10.61 -6.94 -0.84
CA LEU A 115 -9.47 -6.04 -1.08
C LEU A 115 -8.20 -6.82 -1.41
N ARG A 116 -7.83 -7.81 -0.61
CA ARG A 116 -6.66 -8.69 -0.83
C ARG A 116 -6.74 -9.38 -2.20
N LYS A 117 -7.90 -9.94 -2.56
CA LYS A 117 -8.10 -10.57 -3.87
C LYS A 117 -7.95 -9.58 -5.01
N GLY A 118 -8.51 -8.39 -4.88
CA GLY A 118 -8.35 -7.30 -5.85
C GLY A 118 -6.88 -6.91 -6.01
N GLN A 119 -6.13 -6.77 -4.92
CA GLN A 119 -4.70 -6.46 -4.94
C GLN A 119 -3.88 -7.54 -5.66
N MET A 120 -4.11 -8.82 -5.34
CA MET A 120 -3.44 -9.94 -6.01
C MET A 120 -3.66 -9.91 -7.53
N LEU A 121 -4.90 -9.66 -7.95
CA LEU A 121 -5.25 -9.55 -9.37
C LEU A 121 -4.61 -8.31 -10.02
N SER A 122 -4.50 -7.20 -9.29
CA SER A 122 -3.86 -5.98 -9.75
C SER A 122 -2.34 -6.20 -9.96
N TYR A 123 -1.66 -6.87 -9.03
CA TYR A 123 -0.25 -7.28 -9.21
C TYR A 123 -0.06 -8.20 -10.43
N ALA A 124 -1.00 -9.11 -10.65
CA ALA A 124 -1.03 -9.96 -11.85
C ALA A 124 -1.45 -9.21 -13.14
N LYS A 125 -1.63 -7.87 -13.09
CA LYS A 125 -2.10 -7.01 -14.18
C LYS A 125 -3.48 -7.40 -14.74
N ARG A 126 -4.28 -8.13 -13.96
CA ARG A 126 -5.66 -8.54 -14.27
C ARG A 126 -6.65 -7.48 -13.74
N TYR A 127 -6.50 -6.27 -14.20
CA TYR A 127 -7.16 -5.08 -13.64
C TYR A 127 -8.70 -5.11 -13.72
N ASP A 128 -9.27 -5.61 -14.82
CA ASP A 128 -10.74 -5.71 -14.95
C ASP A 128 -11.35 -6.65 -13.90
N GLU A 129 -10.64 -7.70 -13.55
CA GLU A 129 -11.05 -8.62 -12.50
C GLU A 129 -10.82 -8.01 -11.10
N ALA A 130 -9.70 -7.33 -10.90
CA ALA A 130 -9.43 -6.60 -9.65
C ALA A 130 -10.55 -5.59 -9.34
N LEU A 131 -10.99 -4.82 -10.35
CA LEU A 131 -12.07 -3.85 -10.21
C LEU A 131 -13.40 -4.48 -9.78
N LYS A 132 -13.69 -5.74 -10.13
CA LYS A 132 -14.90 -6.43 -9.64
C LYS A 132 -14.84 -6.63 -8.14
N PHE A 133 -13.68 -7.06 -7.62
CA PHE A 133 -13.49 -7.26 -6.18
C PHE A 133 -13.49 -5.93 -5.41
N TYR A 134 -12.85 -4.88 -5.92
CA TYR A 134 -12.91 -3.55 -5.30
C TYR A 134 -14.33 -2.97 -5.26
N LYS A 135 -15.14 -3.19 -6.30
CA LYS A 135 -16.55 -2.80 -6.29
C LYS A 135 -17.37 -3.57 -5.25
N ASN A 136 -17.07 -4.87 -5.04
CA ASN A 136 -17.68 -5.61 -3.95
C ASN A 136 -17.26 -5.05 -2.58
N SER A 137 -15.98 -4.68 -2.42
CA SER A 137 -15.49 -4.01 -1.20
C SER A 137 -16.23 -2.69 -0.94
N LEU A 138 -16.51 -1.89 -1.98
CA LEU A 138 -17.31 -0.65 -1.83
C LEU A 138 -18.74 -0.94 -1.32
N ARG A 139 -19.36 -2.01 -1.82
CA ARG A 139 -20.71 -2.40 -1.38
C ARG A 139 -20.74 -2.87 0.05
N LEU A 140 -19.69 -3.55 0.50
CA LEU A 140 -19.58 -4.17 1.82
C LEU A 140 -18.97 -3.22 2.87
N ALA A 141 -18.28 -2.16 2.45
CA ALA A 141 -17.59 -1.25 3.35
C ALA A 141 -18.54 -0.56 4.34
N PRO A 142 -18.27 -0.63 5.65
CA PRO A 142 -19.20 -0.18 6.70
C PRO A 142 -19.27 1.35 6.84
N GLY A 143 -18.34 2.12 6.24
CA GLY A 143 -18.30 3.58 6.41
C GLY A 143 -17.53 4.30 5.34
N ASP A 144 -17.66 5.64 5.33
CA ASP A 144 -17.13 6.50 4.28
C ASP A 144 -15.60 6.53 4.24
N SER A 145 -14.93 6.40 5.38
CA SER A 145 -13.47 6.35 5.43
C SER A 145 -12.91 5.17 4.60
N LEU A 146 -13.46 3.97 4.80
CA LEU A 146 -13.04 2.79 4.03
C LEU A 146 -13.49 2.90 2.57
N ARG A 147 -14.72 3.38 2.31
CA ARG A 147 -15.19 3.63 0.93
C ARG A 147 -14.28 4.60 0.19
N GLY A 148 -13.87 5.69 0.85
CA GLY A 148 -12.93 6.66 0.31
C GLY A 148 -11.57 6.01 -0.03
N ALA A 149 -11.05 5.17 0.87
CA ALA A 149 -9.81 4.43 0.60
C ALA A 149 -9.95 3.49 -0.61
N VAL A 150 -11.05 2.75 -0.71
CA VAL A 150 -11.31 1.83 -1.83
C VAL A 150 -11.46 2.59 -3.16
N TRP A 151 -12.12 3.78 -3.16
CA TRP A 151 -12.17 4.63 -4.35
C TRP A 151 -10.79 5.10 -4.79
N GLY A 152 -9.88 5.39 -3.85
CA GLY A 152 -8.47 5.67 -4.17
C GLY A 152 -7.79 4.51 -4.91
N ILE A 153 -7.95 3.28 -4.40
CA ILE A 153 -7.40 2.06 -5.01
C ILE A 153 -8.01 1.82 -6.42
N ILE A 154 -9.30 2.08 -6.59
CA ILE A 154 -9.98 1.99 -7.90
C ILE A 154 -9.38 3.02 -8.87
N GLY A 155 -9.13 4.24 -8.42
CA GLY A 155 -8.50 5.29 -9.23
C GLY A 155 -7.11 4.86 -9.70
N GLU A 156 -6.27 4.39 -8.79
CA GLU A 156 -4.94 3.86 -9.11
C GLU A 156 -5.01 2.69 -10.10
N THR A 157 -5.96 1.78 -9.92
CA THR A 157 -6.16 0.66 -10.84
C THR A 157 -6.50 1.16 -12.26
N TYR A 158 -7.33 2.20 -12.41
CA TYR A 158 -7.61 2.80 -13.71
C TYR A 158 -6.38 3.49 -14.31
N HIS A 159 -5.54 4.14 -13.50
CA HIS A 159 -4.27 4.69 -13.96
C HIS A 159 -3.37 3.59 -14.54
N LEU A 160 -3.15 2.48 -13.81
CA LEU A 160 -2.37 1.34 -14.29
C LEU A 160 -2.95 0.71 -15.57
N MET A 161 -4.27 0.62 -15.69
CA MET A 161 -4.93 0.20 -16.94
C MET A 161 -4.65 1.16 -18.10
N GLY A 162 -4.60 2.44 -17.81
CA GLY A 162 -4.26 3.47 -18.80
C GLY A 162 -2.83 3.29 -19.31
N GLN A 163 -1.88 3.07 -18.41
CA GLN A 163 -0.48 2.78 -18.75
C GLN A 163 -0.36 1.50 -19.60
N GLN A 164 -1.04 0.43 -19.20
CA GLN A 164 -1.05 -0.83 -19.97
C GLN A 164 -1.64 -0.64 -21.38
N ALA A 165 -2.69 0.18 -21.51
CA ALA A 165 -3.30 0.48 -22.82
C ALA A 165 -2.34 1.25 -23.73
N LEU A 166 -1.54 2.16 -23.18
CA LEU A 166 -0.50 2.86 -23.96
C LEU A 166 0.62 1.95 -24.37
N GLN A 167 1.10 1.10 -23.47
CA GLN A 167 2.16 0.15 -23.78
C GLN A 167 1.77 -0.75 -24.96
N LYS A 168 0.56 -1.29 -24.97
CA LYS A 168 0.03 -2.06 -26.09
C LYS A 168 -0.07 -1.27 -27.41
N GLN A 169 -0.36 0.04 -27.35
CA GLN A 169 -0.39 0.88 -28.52
C GLN A 169 1.02 1.19 -29.06
N SER A 170 2.03 1.26 -28.21
CA SER A 170 3.42 1.52 -28.64
C SER A 170 4.06 0.33 -29.34
N GLU A 171 3.61 -0.89 -29.05
CA GLU A 171 4.04 -2.11 -29.76
C GLU A 171 3.58 -2.10 -31.24
N ASP A 172 2.51 -1.37 -31.57
CA ASP A 172 1.97 -1.16 -32.93
C ASP A 172 2.69 -0.08 -33.77
N ARG A 173 3.93 0.30 -33.46
CA ARG A 173 4.79 1.26 -34.21
C ARG A 173 4.29 2.70 -34.32
N ARG A 174 3.45 3.18 -33.41
CA ARG A 174 3.06 4.60 -33.32
C ARG A 174 3.99 5.37 -32.36
N PRO A 175 4.19 6.69 -32.57
CA PRO A 175 4.96 7.51 -31.62
C PRO A 175 4.41 7.36 -30.22
N LYS A 176 5.29 7.24 -29.21
CA LYS A 176 4.91 7.15 -27.79
C LYS A 176 4.17 8.43 -27.38
N ALA A 177 2.83 8.40 -27.41
CA ALA A 177 2.04 9.44 -26.75
C ALA A 177 2.13 9.24 -25.23
N SER A 178 2.34 10.31 -24.49
CA SER A 178 2.22 10.27 -23.03
C SER A 178 0.80 9.91 -22.62
N LEU A 179 0.64 9.15 -21.52
CA LEU A 179 -0.67 8.86 -20.93
C LEU A 179 -1.45 10.14 -20.66
N TYR A 180 -0.73 11.17 -20.23
CA TYR A 180 -1.28 12.46 -19.81
C TYR A 180 -1.58 13.40 -20.98
N GLU A 181 -0.99 13.18 -22.14
CA GLU A 181 -1.25 13.95 -23.36
C GLU A 181 -2.38 13.33 -24.22
N SER A 182 -2.72 12.08 -23.97
CA SER A 182 -3.74 11.37 -24.74
C SER A 182 -5.14 11.88 -24.41
N ARG A 183 -5.76 12.60 -25.34
CA ARG A 183 -7.15 13.13 -25.18
C ARG A 183 -8.23 12.15 -25.63
N LYS A 184 -7.89 11.11 -26.37
CA LYS A 184 -8.82 10.13 -26.97
C LYS A 184 -8.31 8.70 -26.82
N GLY A 185 -9.19 7.73 -26.93
CA GLY A 185 -8.85 6.32 -26.91
C GLY A 185 -8.98 5.64 -25.53
N PRO A 186 -8.52 4.38 -25.40
CA PRO A 186 -8.63 3.59 -24.17
C PRO A 186 -7.90 4.21 -22.98
N ALA A 187 -6.67 4.68 -23.16
CA ALA A 187 -5.87 5.31 -22.14
C ALA A 187 -6.54 6.55 -21.55
N ALA A 188 -7.01 7.47 -22.41
CA ALA A 188 -7.74 8.66 -21.97
C ALA A 188 -9.05 8.33 -21.23
N ARG A 189 -9.72 7.24 -21.61
CA ARG A 189 -10.92 6.77 -20.86
C ARG A 189 -10.54 6.27 -19.47
N CYS A 190 -9.43 5.58 -19.35
CA CYS A 190 -8.93 5.12 -18.06
C CYS A 190 -8.57 6.31 -17.16
N MET A 191 -7.87 7.33 -17.69
CA MET A 191 -7.53 8.53 -16.91
C MET A 191 -8.77 9.29 -16.43
N ARG A 192 -9.80 9.46 -17.26
CA ARG A 192 -11.06 10.06 -16.79
C ARG A 192 -11.68 9.28 -15.63
N LYS A 193 -11.70 7.94 -15.72
CA LYS A 193 -12.22 7.09 -14.63
C LYS A 193 -11.34 7.14 -13.38
N CYS A 194 -10.03 7.32 -13.55
CA CYS A 194 -9.09 7.54 -12.44
C CYS A 194 -9.48 8.83 -11.68
N TYR A 195 -9.63 9.94 -12.39
CA TYR A 195 -10.04 11.22 -11.79
C TYR A 195 -11.41 11.17 -11.13
N ASP A 196 -12.41 10.57 -11.81
CA ASP A 196 -13.75 10.37 -11.21
C ASP A 196 -13.67 9.55 -9.90
N ALA A 197 -12.80 8.56 -9.84
CA ALA A 197 -12.62 7.75 -8.65
C ALA A 197 -11.88 8.53 -7.54
N TYR A 198 -10.89 9.34 -7.88
CA TYR A 198 -10.18 10.20 -6.94
C TYR A 198 -11.09 11.30 -6.38
N ASP A 199 -11.91 11.93 -7.21
CA ASP A 199 -12.91 12.90 -6.73
C ASP A 199 -13.88 12.26 -5.74
N ARG A 200 -14.36 11.03 -6.00
CA ARG A 200 -15.19 10.27 -5.05
C ARG A 200 -14.44 9.89 -3.77
N SER A 201 -13.17 9.52 -3.88
CA SER A 201 -12.32 9.23 -2.73
C SER A 201 -12.24 10.44 -1.82
N LEU A 202 -11.89 11.61 -2.38
CA LEU A 202 -11.71 12.85 -1.62
C LEU A 202 -13.01 13.43 -1.09
N ALA A 203 -14.15 13.17 -1.74
CA ALA A 203 -15.47 13.54 -1.24
C ALA A 203 -15.85 12.77 0.04
N LEU A 204 -15.43 11.52 0.17
CA LEU A 204 -15.70 10.66 1.32
C LEU A 204 -14.58 10.72 2.38
N ARG A 205 -13.35 10.90 1.92
CA ARG A 205 -12.14 10.93 2.75
C ARG A 205 -11.20 12.02 2.24
N TYR A 206 -11.46 13.24 2.65
CA TYR A 206 -10.74 14.44 2.21
C TYR A 206 -9.25 14.47 2.62
N ASP A 207 -8.84 13.62 3.54
CA ASP A 207 -7.49 13.45 4.10
C ASP A 207 -6.76 12.22 3.55
N ASN A 208 -7.15 11.71 2.39
CA ASN A 208 -6.44 10.61 1.74
C ASN A 208 -5.15 11.15 1.08
N ALA A 209 -4.04 11.12 1.84
CA ALA A 209 -2.76 11.68 1.41
C ALA A 209 -2.25 11.09 0.09
N MET A 210 -2.36 9.76 -0.07
CA MET A 210 -1.98 9.08 -1.31
C MET A 210 -2.77 9.60 -2.52
N VAL A 211 -4.08 9.73 -2.38
CA VAL A 211 -4.93 10.22 -3.49
C VAL A 211 -4.62 11.68 -3.80
N LEU A 212 -4.46 12.52 -2.78
CA LEU A 212 -4.07 13.93 -2.95
C LEU A 212 -2.76 14.05 -3.71
N ASN A 213 -1.74 13.27 -3.32
CA ASN A 213 -0.44 13.24 -3.97
C ASN A 213 -0.53 12.79 -5.44
N ASN A 214 -1.13 11.62 -5.68
CA ASN A 214 -1.18 11.06 -7.03
C ASN A 214 -2.02 11.92 -7.98
N TYR A 215 -3.12 12.49 -7.49
CA TYR A 215 -3.94 13.42 -8.28
C TYR A 215 -3.15 14.68 -8.64
N ALA A 216 -2.46 15.29 -7.68
CA ALA A 216 -1.62 16.45 -7.92
C ALA A 216 -0.53 16.16 -8.96
N TYR A 217 0.15 15.04 -8.82
CA TYR A 217 1.18 14.59 -9.75
C TYR A 217 0.63 14.45 -11.17
N PHE A 218 -0.50 13.75 -11.36
CA PHE A 218 -1.10 13.55 -12.68
C PHE A 218 -1.58 14.86 -13.33
N LEU A 219 -2.16 15.76 -12.55
CA LEU A 219 -2.53 17.11 -13.05
C LEU A 219 -1.29 17.89 -13.49
N SER A 220 -0.19 17.78 -12.76
CA SER A 220 1.07 18.44 -13.11
C SER A 220 1.65 17.92 -14.41
N LEU A 221 1.58 16.62 -14.65
CA LEU A 221 2.03 15.99 -15.90
C LEU A 221 1.19 16.42 -17.09
N GLU A 222 -0.13 16.61 -16.89
CA GLU A 222 -1.03 17.17 -17.92
C GLU A 222 -0.85 18.68 -18.11
N GLY A 223 -0.19 19.38 -17.21
CA GLY A 223 -0.02 20.83 -17.24
C GLY A 223 -1.32 21.60 -17.05
N ARG A 224 -2.28 21.04 -16.32
CA ARG A 224 -3.58 21.66 -16.05
C ARG A 224 -3.86 21.76 -14.56
N ASP A 225 -4.71 22.73 -14.17
CA ASP A 225 -5.15 22.95 -12.79
C ASP A 225 -3.98 22.95 -11.77
N LEU A 226 -2.83 23.55 -12.16
CA LEU A 226 -1.59 23.48 -11.40
C LEU A 226 -1.70 24.09 -9.99
N GLU A 227 -2.51 25.15 -9.80
CA GLU A 227 -2.76 25.71 -8.47
C GLU A 227 -3.56 24.72 -7.57
N ARG A 228 -4.54 24.03 -8.16
CA ARG A 228 -5.25 22.93 -7.46
C ARG A 228 -4.29 21.80 -7.12
N ALA A 229 -3.42 21.43 -8.04
CA ALA A 229 -2.40 20.41 -7.83
C ALA A 229 -1.45 20.83 -6.67
N LEU A 230 -1.02 22.08 -6.64
CA LEU A 230 -0.17 22.60 -5.56
C LEU A 230 -0.85 22.50 -4.20
N ALA A 231 -2.13 22.91 -4.12
CA ALA A 231 -2.90 22.83 -2.88
C ALA A 231 -3.06 21.37 -2.40
N MET A 232 -3.30 20.43 -3.32
CA MET A 232 -3.41 18.99 -3.01
C MET A 232 -2.08 18.41 -2.53
N ALA A 233 -0.98 18.66 -3.24
CA ALA A 233 0.35 18.18 -2.87
C ALA A 233 0.80 18.78 -1.52
N GLY A 234 0.54 20.09 -1.29
CA GLY A 234 0.80 20.72 0.00
C GLY A 234 0.03 20.08 1.14
N ARG A 235 -1.24 19.72 0.91
CA ARG A 235 -2.02 19.01 1.91
C ARG A 235 -1.50 17.58 2.17
N ALA A 236 -1.03 16.86 1.15
CA ALA A 236 -0.43 15.54 1.32
C ALA A 236 0.80 15.60 2.23
N ILE A 237 1.67 16.62 2.09
CA ILE A 237 2.83 16.84 2.97
C ILE A 237 2.40 17.09 4.42
N VAL A 238 1.32 17.85 4.65
CA VAL A 238 0.82 18.12 6.01
C VAL A 238 0.28 16.85 6.68
N LEU A 239 -0.29 15.94 5.89
CA LEU A 239 -0.84 14.68 6.40
C LEU A 239 0.24 13.64 6.69
N GLU A 240 1.31 13.62 5.90
CA GLU A 240 2.45 12.73 6.08
C GLU A 240 3.75 13.54 5.96
N GLU A 241 4.13 14.16 7.07
CA GLU A 241 5.36 14.93 7.17
C GLU A 241 6.58 14.05 6.86
N ASN A 242 7.57 14.63 6.18
CA ASN A 242 8.83 13.97 5.82
C ASN A 242 8.68 12.77 4.86
N ASN A 243 7.59 12.66 4.14
CA ASN A 243 7.46 11.69 3.05
C ASN A 243 8.18 12.24 1.79
N PRO A 244 9.32 11.63 1.36
CA PRO A 244 10.11 12.16 0.24
C PRO A 244 9.33 12.16 -1.09
N THR A 245 8.45 11.18 -1.32
CA THR A 245 7.60 11.11 -2.51
C THR A 245 6.61 12.27 -2.58
N TYR A 246 6.04 12.68 -1.46
CA TYR A 246 5.10 13.80 -1.43
C TYR A 246 5.80 15.14 -1.58
N LEU A 247 7.00 15.27 -1.01
CA LEU A 247 7.85 16.44 -1.23
C LEU A 247 8.29 16.54 -2.69
N ASP A 248 8.64 15.42 -3.34
CA ASP A 248 8.97 15.37 -4.76
C ASP A 248 7.79 15.87 -5.61
N THR A 249 6.59 15.33 -5.40
CA THR A 249 5.40 15.78 -6.12
C THR A 249 5.14 17.28 -5.94
N TYR A 250 5.26 17.79 -4.71
CA TYR A 250 5.10 19.22 -4.44
C TYR A 250 6.14 20.06 -5.17
N ALA A 251 7.41 19.66 -5.12
CA ALA A 251 8.49 20.31 -5.84
C ALA A 251 8.28 20.27 -7.36
N TRP A 252 7.79 19.14 -7.89
CA TRP A 252 7.48 18.99 -9.29
C TRP A 252 6.34 19.92 -9.75
N VAL A 253 5.28 20.05 -8.95
CA VAL A 253 4.20 21.00 -9.23
C VAL A 253 4.71 22.46 -9.21
N LEU A 254 5.56 22.82 -8.25
CA LEU A 254 6.22 24.14 -8.21
C LEU A 254 7.07 24.38 -9.46
N TYR A 255 7.85 23.40 -9.89
CA TYR A 255 8.61 23.45 -11.15
C TYR A 255 7.69 23.72 -12.36
N ARG A 256 6.57 23.02 -12.46
CA ARG A 256 5.58 23.19 -13.54
C ARG A 256 4.91 24.58 -13.51
N LEU A 257 4.86 25.22 -12.34
CA LEU A 257 4.40 26.61 -12.14
C LEU A 257 5.50 27.66 -12.43
N GLY A 258 6.73 27.24 -12.74
CA GLY A 258 7.87 28.13 -12.92
C GLY A 258 8.49 28.67 -11.62
N ARG A 259 8.09 28.15 -10.46
CA ARG A 259 8.58 28.56 -9.12
C ARG A 259 9.84 27.76 -8.77
N TYR A 260 10.89 27.93 -9.56
CA TYR A 260 12.09 27.07 -9.55
C TYR A 260 12.88 27.11 -8.23
N ASP A 261 12.97 28.29 -7.56
CA ASP A 261 13.71 28.41 -6.31
C ASP A 261 13.04 27.61 -5.17
N GLU A 262 11.70 27.66 -5.12
CA GLU A 262 10.93 26.92 -4.15
C GLU A 262 10.96 25.41 -4.47
N ALA A 263 10.86 25.06 -5.74
CA ALA A 263 10.99 23.67 -6.22
C ALA A 263 12.33 23.07 -5.81
N LYS A 264 13.45 23.79 -6.04
CA LYS A 264 14.78 23.37 -5.67
C LYS A 264 14.92 23.11 -4.17
N LYS A 265 14.47 24.07 -3.34
CA LYS A 265 14.53 23.94 -1.88
C LYS A 265 13.75 22.72 -1.39
N THR A 266 12.54 22.53 -1.90
CA THR A 266 11.69 21.38 -1.53
C THR A 266 12.32 20.05 -1.99
N MET A 267 12.87 20.01 -3.20
CA MET A 267 13.51 18.81 -3.72
C MET A 267 14.78 18.45 -2.94
N GLN A 268 15.56 19.43 -2.47
CA GLN A 268 16.70 19.18 -1.58
C GLN A 268 16.25 18.53 -0.27
N GLN A 269 15.12 18.96 0.28
CA GLN A 269 14.54 18.32 1.46
C GLN A 269 14.12 16.88 1.14
N ALA A 270 13.43 16.63 0.01
CA ALA A 270 13.03 15.29 -0.41
C ALA A 270 14.24 14.36 -0.53
N LEU A 271 15.30 14.79 -1.22
CA LEU A 271 16.53 14.03 -1.38
C LEU A 271 17.25 13.75 -0.06
N SER A 272 17.19 14.67 0.92
CA SER A 272 17.82 14.45 2.24
C SER A 272 17.10 13.37 3.06
N LEU A 273 15.82 13.13 2.79
CA LEU A 273 14.98 12.13 3.46
C LEU A 273 14.95 10.78 2.70
N ASP A 274 15.25 10.82 1.40
CA ASP A 274 15.21 9.62 0.56
C ASP A 274 16.43 8.72 0.77
N ARG A 275 16.21 7.61 1.49
CA ARG A 275 17.25 6.58 1.71
C ARG A 275 17.39 5.61 0.54
N SER A 276 16.42 5.57 -0.35
CA SER A 276 16.37 4.66 -1.49
C SER A 276 17.17 5.14 -2.69
N GLN A 277 17.57 6.42 -2.71
CA GLN A 277 18.20 7.10 -3.85
C GLN A 277 17.33 6.99 -5.12
N SER A 278 16.03 7.26 -4.97
CA SER A 278 15.05 7.14 -6.04
C SER A 278 15.51 7.80 -7.35
N PRO A 279 15.53 7.06 -8.46
CA PRO A 279 15.89 7.64 -9.77
C PRO A 279 14.95 8.77 -10.20
N ASP A 280 13.66 8.70 -9.84
CA ASP A 280 12.68 9.74 -10.17
C ASP A 280 13.02 11.07 -9.48
N LEU A 281 13.38 11.03 -8.19
CA LEU A 281 13.80 12.24 -7.44
C LEU A 281 15.09 12.84 -8.06
N GLN A 282 16.03 12.00 -8.44
CA GLN A 282 17.26 12.45 -9.10
C GLN A 282 16.95 13.12 -10.44
N LEU A 283 16.06 12.54 -11.25
CA LEU A 283 15.65 13.10 -12.53
C LEU A 283 14.98 14.46 -12.35
N HIS A 284 13.94 14.54 -11.51
CA HIS A 284 13.19 15.76 -11.26
C HIS A 284 14.10 16.88 -10.73
N TYR A 285 15.08 16.55 -9.87
CA TYR A 285 16.04 17.54 -9.39
C TYR A 285 16.96 18.04 -10.51
N GLY A 286 17.39 17.14 -11.39
CA GLY A 286 18.15 17.52 -12.59
C GLY A 286 17.38 18.52 -13.47
N ASP A 287 16.08 18.28 -13.69
CA ASP A 287 15.21 19.15 -14.47
C ASP A 287 15.05 20.54 -13.82
N ILE A 288 14.87 20.58 -12.50
CA ILE A 288 14.78 21.83 -11.74
C ILE A 288 16.09 22.63 -11.86
N LEU A 289 17.24 21.99 -11.69
CA LEU A 289 18.56 22.63 -11.82
C LEU A 289 18.81 23.18 -13.23
N ALA A 290 18.44 22.40 -14.26
CA ALA A 290 18.55 22.83 -15.64
C ALA A 290 17.72 24.08 -15.92
N ALA A 291 16.48 24.15 -15.39
CA ALA A 291 15.62 25.33 -15.52
C ALA A 291 16.21 26.60 -14.85
N GLN A 292 17.03 26.43 -13.80
CA GLN A 292 17.77 27.49 -13.15
C GLN A 292 19.11 27.85 -13.84
N GLY A 293 19.48 27.12 -14.90
CA GLY A 293 20.74 27.31 -15.62
C GLY A 293 21.94 26.59 -15.00
N GLU A 294 21.75 25.76 -13.99
CA GLU A 294 22.79 24.99 -13.29
C GLU A 294 23.14 23.71 -14.07
N LYS A 295 23.51 23.84 -15.34
CA LYS A 295 23.66 22.74 -16.31
C LYS A 295 24.58 21.62 -15.83
N PHE A 296 25.73 21.97 -15.26
CA PHE A 296 26.70 20.95 -14.78
C PHE A 296 26.08 20.07 -13.69
N MET A 297 25.41 20.67 -12.72
CA MET A 297 24.77 19.91 -11.65
C MET A 297 23.58 19.11 -12.18
N ALA A 298 22.80 19.65 -13.11
CA ALA A 298 21.73 18.92 -13.78
C ALA A 298 22.22 17.62 -14.42
N GLU A 299 23.33 17.68 -15.19
CA GLU A 299 23.94 16.50 -15.81
C GLU A 299 24.38 15.46 -14.78
N VAL A 300 24.92 15.86 -13.63
CA VAL A 300 25.28 14.95 -12.54
C VAL A 300 24.06 14.19 -12.02
N TYR A 301 22.93 14.89 -11.82
CA TYR A 301 21.73 14.26 -11.28
C TYR A 301 21.01 13.40 -12.32
N TRP A 302 20.94 13.80 -13.57
CA TRP A 302 20.44 12.95 -14.65
C TRP A 302 21.27 11.66 -14.81
N LYS A 303 22.60 11.75 -14.67
CA LYS A 303 23.45 10.56 -14.69
C LYS A 303 23.15 9.61 -13.54
N LYS A 304 22.96 10.13 -12.33
CA LYS A 304 22.52 9.31 -11.18
C LYS A 304 21.17 8.64 -11.42
N ALA A 305 20.21 9.34 -12.02
CA ALA A 305 18.92 8.76 -12.37
C ALA A 305 19.06 7.57 -13.33
N LEU A 306 19.89 7.73 -14.39
CA LEU A 306 20.18 6.66 -15.35
C LEU A 306 20.90 5.47 -14.71
N GLU A 307 21.88 5.72 -13.85
CA GLU A 307 22.60 4.67 -13.09
C GLU A 307 21.66 3.93 -12.11
N GLY A 308 20.63 4.61 -11.61
CA GLY A 308 19.59 4.04 -10.74
C GLY A 308 18.51 3.25 -11.48
N GLY A 309 18.53 3.22 -12.82
CA GLY A 309 17.61 2.42 -13.64
C GLY A 309 16.38 3.18 -14.16
N TYR A 310 16.46 4.51 -14.27
CA TYR A 310 15.44 5.35 -14.92
C TYR A 310 15.33 5.07 -16.42
#